data_3ae5c696c8e77fcdbb6cb865218e2bf3
#
_entry.id   3ae5c696c8e77fcdbb6cb865218e2bf3
#
_cell.length_a   1.000
_cell.length_b   1.000
_cell.length_c   1.000
_cell.angle_alpha   90.00
_cell.angle_beta   90.00
_cell.angle_gamma   90.00
#
_symmetry.space_group_name_H-M   'P 1'
#
loop_
_entity.id
_entity.type
_entity.pdbx_description
1 polymer ?
#
loop_
_entity_poly.entity_id
_entity_poly.type
_entity_poly.pdbx_seq_one_letter_code
_entity_poly.pdbx_strand_id
1 'polypeptide(L)'
;MAACLNACATAKPDIKDILGKLGGAGSETEQTDDNSSSSSSSSGILGAIGSFVNNTIANNNFTVDDLTGTWNYQSPAVSFQSDNALKKIGGAGAATALESKIEPYYTRLGFNKTTLTVDADHNFVLKMGVLTLKGTVEKDSDDMLVFSFSAFGKISLGKMKANATKAGSTLNLTFEATKMIEILSKVASVLNNSTLSTLTSLLESYDGVYIGFKLKKQ
;
A
#
# COMPACT_ATOMS: atom_id res chain seq x y z
N MET A 1 12.48 19.93 50.11
CA MET A 1 12.95 19.06 49.02
C MET A 1 11.85 18.99 47.97
N ALA A 2 12.01 19.70 46.86
CA ALA A 2 11.05 19.75 45.79
C ALA A 2 11.51 18.77 44.69
N ALA A 3 10.69 17.78 44.38
CA ALA A 3 10.94 16.84 43.29
C ALA A 3 10.30 17.37 41.99
N CYS A 4 11.13 17.75 41.04
CA CYS A 4 10.71 18.11 39.70
C CYS A 4 10.31 16.84 38.91
N LEU A 5 9.04 16.71 38.59
CA LEU A 5 8.53 15.75 37.60
C LEU A 5 8.77 16.33 36.19
N ASN A 6 9.75 15.76 35.49
CA ASN A 6 9.96 16.02 34.08
C ASN A 6 8.91 15.25 33.26
N ALA A 7 7.92 15.96 32.78
CA ALA A 7 6.99 15.44 31.75
C ALA A 7 7.70 15.41 30.40
N CYS A 8 8.07 14.21 29.95
CA CYS A 8 8.55 13.97 28.61
C CYS A 8 7.34 14.01 27.66
N ALA A 9 7.07 15.16 27.06
CA ALA A 9 6.09 15.30 25.99
C ALA A 9 6.70 14.70 24.72
N THR A 10 6.25 13.52 24.33
CA THR A 10 6.53 12.95 23.00
C THR A 10 5.76 13.78 21.96
N ALA A 11 6.44 14.73 21.37
CA ALA A 11 5.92 15.51 20.25
C ALA A 11 5.70 14.58 19.06
N LYS A 12 4.45 14.48 18.59
CA LYS A 12 4.11 13.84 17.30
C LYS A 12 4.84 14.59 16.20
N PRO A 13 5.54 13.92 15.27
CA PRO A 13 6.19 14.63 14.18
C PRO A 13 5.13 15.26 13.28
N ASP A 14 5.21 16.59 13.10
CA ASP A 14 4.30 17.34 12.24
C ASP A 14 4.62 17.02 10.76
N ILE A 15 3.57 16.75 9.99
CA ILE A 15 3.67 16.43 8.54
C ILE A 15 4.38 17.56 7.78
N LYS A 16 4.28 18.80 8.27
CA LYS A 16 4.94 19.96 7.69
C LYS A 16 6.47 19.88 7.74
N ASP A 17 7.05 19.29 8.78
CA ASP A 17 8.49 19.12 8.90
C ASP A 17 9.07 18.09 7.90
N ILE A 18 8.24 17.15 7.47
CA ILE A 18 8.63 16.10 6.51
C ILE A 18 8.57 16.65 5.08
N LEU A 19 7.56 17.46 4.76
CA LEU A 19 7.45 18.12 3.45
C LEU A 19 8.53 19.19 3.25
N GLY A 20 8.91 19.93 4.29
CA GLY A 20 9.93 20.98 4.22
C GLY A 20 11.32 20.47 3.90
N LYS A 21 11.64 19.21 4.17
CA LYS A 21 12.92 18.58 3.83
C LYS A 21 13.01 18.02 2.41
N LEU A 22 11.88 17.80 1.75
CA LEU A 22 11.82 17.30 0.37
C LEU A 22 11.60 18.39 -0.68
N GLY A 23 11.27 19.64 -0.24
CA GLY A 23 10.91 20.77 -1.10
C GLY A 23 11.94 21.89 -1.25
N GLY A 24 13.18 21.67 -0.86
CA GLY A 24 14.23 22.69 -0.95
C GLY A 24 15.04 22.62 -2.22
N ALA A 25 14.50 23.04 -3.37
CA ALA A 25 15.23 23.66 -4.48
C ALA A 25 14.25 24.12 -5.58
N GLY A 26 14.21 25.45 -5.85
CA GLY A 26 13.77 25.98 -7.16
C GLY A 26 12.50 26.81 -7.17
N SER A 27 12.62 28.04 -6.80
CA SER A 27 12.29 29.33 -7.40
C SER A 27 11.48 29.33 -8.70
N GLU A 28 10.37 30.09 -8.62
CA GLU A 28 9.77 31.06 -9.56
C GLU A 28 10.00 30.96 -11.07
N THR A 29 8.90 31.18 -11.77
CA THR A 29 8.65 32.03 -12.94
C THR A 29 8.28 31.35 -14.26
N GLU A 30 7.09 31.81 -14.73
CA GLU A 30 6.65 32.16 -16.09
C GLU A 30 6.44 31.11 -17.17
N GLN A 31 5.24 31.23 -17.73
CA GLN A 31 4.78 30.71 -19.01
C GLN A 31 5.71 31.06 -20.17
N THR A 32 6.00 30.08 -21.00
CA THR A 32 5.96 30.23 -22.46
C THR A 32 5.96 28.84 -23.12
N ASP A 33 5.13 28.73 -24.16
CA ASP A 33 5.10 27.62 -25.13
C ASP A 33 6.45 27.43 -25.80
N ASP A 34 6.91 26.20 -26.01
CA ASP A 34 7.21 25.60 -27.30
C ASP A 34 7.90 24.23 -27.20
N ASN A 35 7.45 23.36 -28.04
CA ASN A 35 7.91 22.14 -28.65
C ASN A 35 9.43 21.87 -28.63
N SER A 36 9.85 20.70 -28.14
CA SER A 36 10.78 19.72 -28.75
C SER A 36 11.49 18.80 -27.77
N SER A 37 11.23 17.52 -27.94
CA SER A 37 12.10 16.33 -27.76
C SER A 37 13.44 16.47 -27.03
N SER A 38 13.62 15.74 -25.94
CA SER A 38 14.58 14.64 -25.73
C SER A 38 14.90 14.40 -24.25
N SER A 39 14.70 13.14 -23.86
CA SER A 39 15.49 12.34 -22.91
C SER A 39 15.86 12.88 -21.54
N SER A 40 15.24 12.30 -20.50
CA SER A 40 16.01 11.73 -19.39
C SER A 40 15.12 10.91 -18.46
N SER A 41 15.58 9.76 -18.12
CA SER A 41 14.95 8.59 -17.50
C SER A 41 14.51 8.70 -16.03
N SER A 42 14.40 9.90 -15.48
CA SER A 42 13.86 10.13 -14.12
C SER A 42 12.36 10.51 -14.09
N SER A 43 11.82 10.97 -15.22
CA SER A 43 10.39 11.32 -15.32
C SER A 43 9.45 10.11 -15.40
N GLY A 44 9.96 8.93 -15.77
CA GLY A 44 9.16 7.73 -15.97
C GLY A 44 8.59 7.14 -14.68
N ILE A 45 9.31 7.25 -13.57
CA ILE A 45 8.88 6.68 -12.29
C ILE A 45 7.83 7.56 -11.63
N LEU A 46 8.01 8.88 -11.63
CA LEU A 46 7.03 9.82 -11.07
C LEU A 46 5.74 9.89 -11.89
N GLY A 47 5.85 9.80 -13.22
CA GLY A 47 4.69 9.75 -14.12
C GLY A 47 3.88 8.45 -13.98
N ALA A 48 4.55 7.33 -13.76
CA ALA A 48 3.87 6.05 -13.54
C ALA A 48 3.10 6.02 -12.20
N ILE A 49 3.63 6.64 -11.15
CA ILE A 49 2.98 6.73 -9.83
C ILE A 49 1.76 7.66 -9.90
N GLY A 50 1.86 8.80 -10.57
CA GLY A 50 0.74 9.73 -10.75
C GLY A 50 -0.41 9.15 -11.56
N SER A 51 -0.13 8.34 -12.58
CA SER A 51 -1.16 7.68 -13.38
C SER A 51 -1.88 6.56 -12.63
N PHE A 52 -1.25 5.90 -11.65
CA PHE A 52 -1.91 4.91 -10.81
C PHE A 52 -2.94 5.54 -9.85
N VAL A 53 -2.65 6.73 -9.32
CA VAL A 53 -3.59 7.43 -8.42
C VAL A 53 -4.85 7.91 -9.16
N ASN A 54 -4.69 8.37 -10.40
CA ASN A 54 -5.83 8.85 -11.22
C ASN A 54 -6.63 7.72 -11.88
N ASN A 55 -6.05 6.53 -12.08
CA ASN A 55 -6.75 5.40 -12.71
C ASN A 55 -7.51 4.53 -11.70
N THR A 56 -7.34 4.74 -10.39
CA THR A 56 -8.00 3.95 -9.36
C THR A 56 -9.53 4.15 -9.33
N ILE A 57 -10.01 5.28 -9.87
CA ILE A 57 -11.46 5.62 -9.93
C ILE A 57 -12.05 5.33 -11.32
N ALA A 58 -11.24 5.11 -12.35
CA ALA A 58 -11.71 5.09 -13.75
C ALA A 58 -11.88 3.70 -14.38
N ASN A 59 -11.47 2.62 -13.75
CA ASN A 59 -11.61 1.28 -14.33
C ASN A 59 -12.68 0.43 -13.63
N ASN A 60 -13.95 0.76 -13.89
CA ASN A 60 -15.11 -0.09 -13.57
C ASN A 60 -15.07 -1.48 -14.27
N ASN A 61 -14.02 -1.79 -15.02
CA ASN A 61 -13.88 -3.02 -15.79
C ASN A 61 -12.89 -4.04 -15.19
N PHE A 62 -12.33 -3.78 -14.00
CA PHE A 62 -11.47 -4.75 -13.35
C PHE A 62 -12.30 -5.93 -12.85
N THR A 63 -11.97 -7.14 -13.28
CA THR A 63 -12.65 -8.37 -12.92
C THR A 63 -11.73 -9.26 -12.07
N VAL A 64 -12.32 -10.28 -11.43
CA VAL A 64 -11.51 -11.27 -10.69
C VAL A 64 -10.58 -12.04 -11.64
N ASP A 65 -11.02 -12.27 -12.88
CA ASP A 65 -10.21 -12.94 -13.92
C ASP A 65 -8.92 -12.20 -14.25
N ASP A 66 -8.90 -10.86 -14.07
CA ASP A 66 -7.69 -10.06 -14.25
C ASP A 66 -6.59 -10.41 -13.25
N LEU A 67 -6.96 -10.98 -12.11
CA LEU A 67 -6.02 -11.49 -11.11
C LEU A 67 -5.42 -12.84 -11.45
N THR A 68 -6.06 -13.62 -12.34
CA THR A 68 -5.62 -14.99 -12.64
C THR A 68 -4.16 -15.04 -13.09
N GLY A 69 -3.40 -15.93 -12.47
CA GLY A 69 -1.97 -16.13 -12.71
C GLY A 69 -1.11 -15.95 -11.46
N THR A 70 0.19 -15.84 -11.67
CA THR A 70 1.18 -15.66 -10.61
C THR A 70 1.78 -14.26 -10.68
N TRP A 71 1.84 -13.61 -9.54
CA TRP A 71 2.28 -12.23 -9.37
C TRP A 71 3.38 -12.16 -8.31
N ASN A 72 4.48 -11.51 -8.63
CA ASN A 72 5.64 -11.38 -7.75
C ASN A 72 5.79 -9.95 -7.25
N TYR A 73 6.21 -9.80 -6.01
CA TYR A 73 6.44 -8.51 -5.36
C TYR A 73 7.43 -7.62 -6.11
N GLN A 74 7.11 -6.33 -6.19
CA GLN A 74 7.98 -5.28 -6.70
C GLN A 74 8.31 -4.25 -5.61
N SER A 75 7.27 -3.70 -4.97
CA SER A 75 7.38 -2.70 -3.91
C SER A 75 6.14 -2.70 -3.04
N PRO A 76 6.14 -2.04 -1.88
CA PRO A 76 4.91 -1.69 -1.19
C PRO A 76 4.00 -0.89 -2.12
N ALA A 77 2.71 -0.94 -1.87
CA ALA A 77 1.72 -0.08 -2.49
C ALA A 77 0.89 0.60 -1.40
N VAL A 78 0.60 1.88 -1.59
CA VAL A 78 -0.26 2.68 -0.72
C VAL A 78 -1.33 3.35 -1.56
N SER A 79 -2.56 3.28 -1.09
CA SER A 79 -3.69 4.04 -1.64
C SER A 79 -4.54 4.62 -0.52
N PHE A 80 -5.49 5.47 -0.86
CA PHE A 80 -6.38 6.11 0.12
C PHE A 80 -7.82 5.92 -0.30
N GLN A 81 -8.72 5.87 0.69
CA GLN A 81 -10.14 5.60 0.49
C GLN A 81 -10.81 6.61 -0.45
N SER A 82 -10.31 7.85 -0.50
CA SER A 82 -10.85 8.90 -1.34
C SER A 82 -9.79 9.93 -1.74
N ASP A 83 -10.04 10.65 -2.82
CA ASP A 83 -9.20 11.79 -3.23
C ASP A 83 -9.09 12.86 -2.15
N ASN A 84 -10.13 13.03 -1.33
CA ASN A 84 -10.11 13.96 -0.22
C ASN A 84 -9.17 13.52 0.90
N ALA A 85 -9.13 12.20 1.21
CA ALA A 85 -8.17 11.65 2.16
C ALA A 85 -6.74 11.83 1.65
N LEU A 86 -6.49 11.54 0.36
CA LEU A 86 -5.20 11.75 -0.28
C LEU A 86 -4.77 13.23 -0.26
N LYS A 87 -5.68 14.17 -0.58
CA LYS A 87 -5.39 15.61 -0.56
C LYS A 87 -5.08 16.13 0.83
N LYS A 88 -5.76 15.64 1.87
CA LYS A 88 -5.52 16.04 3.27
C LYS A 88 -4.10 15.76 3.75
N ILE A 89 -3.46 14.74 3.24
CA ILE A 89 -2.11 14.31 3.64
C ILE A 89 -0.99 14.76 2.67
N GLY A 90 -1.31 15.55 1.65
CA GLY A 90 -0.31 16.10 0.72
C GLY A 90 -0.30 15.49 -0.68
N GLY A 91 -1.37 14.77 -1.06
CA GLY A 91 -1.54 14.25 -2.40
C GLY A 91 -0.67 13.05 -2.75
N ALA A 92 -0.40 12.85 -4.04
CA ALA A 92 0.34 11.68 -4.54
C ALA A 92 1.75 11.52 -3.95
N GLY A 93 2.42 12.63 -3.63
CA GLY A 93 3.74 12.61 -2.99
C GLY A 93 3.71 11.97 -1.59
N ALA A 94 2.62 12.10 -0.86
CA ALA A 94 2.46 11.49 0.46
C ALA A 94 2.32 9.97 0.38
N ALA A 95 1.64 9.44 -0.64
CA ALA A 95 1.55 8.00 -0.87
C ALA A 95 2.94 7.41 -1.08
N THR A 96 3.74 8.01 -1.97
CA THR A 96 5.12 7.59 -2.24
C THR A 96 6.02 7.70 -1.00
N ALA A 97 5.88 8.79 -0.23
CA ALA A 97 6.63 8.95 1.01
C ALA A 97 6.26 7.87 2.04
N LEU A 98 4.99 7.50 2.13
CA LEU A 98 4.53 6.43 3.01
C LEU A 98 5.00 5.06 2.51
N GLU A 99 4.96 4.77 1.20
CA GLU A 99 5.54 3.56 0.61
C GLU A 99 7.02 3.38 1.02
N SER A 100 7.81 4.46 0.90
CA SER A 100 9.23 4.45 1.30
C SER A 100 9.41 4.21 2.80
N LYS A 101 8.50 4.73 3.65
CA LYS A 101 8.55 4.52 5.10
C LYS A 101 8.18 3.11 5.52
N ILE A 102 7.23 2.45 4.83
CA ILE A 102 6.79 1.09 5.17
C ILE A 102 7.70 0.01 4.59
N GLU A 103 8.48 0.30 3.57
CA GLU A 103 9.36 -0.66 2.89
C GLU A 103 10.33 -1.40 3.84
N PRO A 104 11.04 -0.73 4.78
CA PRO A 104 11.89 -1.42 5.74
C PRO A 104 11.13 -2.42 6.64
N TYR A 105 9.87 -2.12 6.98
CA TYR A 105 9.04 -3.02 7.76
C TYR A 105 8.61 -4.23 6.93
N TYR A 106 8.25 -4.01 5.65
CA TYR A 106 7.93 -5.09 4.70
C TYR A 106 9.10 -6.05 4.54
N THR A 107 10.32 -5.52 4.43
CA THR A 107 11.54 -6.34 4.37
C THR A 107 11.74 -7.16 5.64
N ARG A 108 11.60 -6.56 6.83
CA ARG A 108 11.75 -7.25 8.12
C ARG A 108 10.68 -8.31 8.38
N LEU A 109 9.46 -8.09 7.88
CA LEU A 109 8.35 -9.04 7.96
C LEU A 109 8.42 -10.12 6.85
N GLY A 110 9.33 -9.99 5.90
CA GLY A 110 9.46 -10.89 4.75
C GLY A 110 8.44 -10.65 3.64
N PHE A 111 7.72 -9.53 3.68
CA PHE A 111 6.70 -9.18 2.69
C PHE A 111 7.31 -8.78 1.33
N ASN A 112 8.59 -8.44 1.30
CA ASN A 112 9.35 -8.24 0.06
C ASN A 112 9.53 -9.53 -0.76
N LYS A 113 9.12 -10.69 -0.22
CA LYS A 113 9.09 -11.98 -0.91
C LYS A 113 7.66 -12.45 -1.22
N THR A 114 6.73 -11.50 -1.30
CA THR A 114 5.33 -11.82 -1.56
C THR A 114 5.14 -12.37 -2.97
N THR A 115 4.39 -13.46 -3.04
CA THR A 115 3.87 -14.03 -4.28
C THR A 115 2.37 -14.27 -4.10
N LEU A 116 1.57 -13.73 -5.02
CA LEU A 116 0.14 -13.99 -5.13
C LEU A 116 -0.10 -14.89 -6.33
N THR A 117 -0.76 -16.02 -6.12
CA THR A 117 -1.26 -16.89 -7.21
C THR A 117 -2.76 -16.95 -7.10
N VAL A 118 -3.46 -16.73 -8.20
CA VAL A 118 -4.92 -16.86 -8.31
C VAL A 118 -5.23 -17.83 -9.44
N ASP A 119 -6.05 -18.83 -9.15
CA ASP A 119 -6.48 -19.82 -10.15
C ASP A 119 -7.78 -19.40 -10.87
N ALA A 120 -8.19 -20.20 -11.85
CA ALA A 120 -9.40 -19.96 -12.63
C ALA A 120 -10.70 -20.08 -11.82
N ASP A 121 -10.67 -20.75 -10.67
CA ASP A 121 -11.78 -20.88 -9.74
C ASP A 121 -11.79 -19.78 -8.69
N HIS A 122 -10.96 -18.74 -8.89
CA HIS A 122 -10.78 -17.58 -8.00
C HIS A 122 -10.27 -17.94 -6.60
N ASN A 123 -9.65 -19.12 -6.43
CA ASN A 123 -8.89 -19.39 -5.21
C ASN A 123 -7.54 -18.69 -5.28
N PHE A 124 -7.09 -18.16 -4.17
CA PHE A 124 -5.78 -17.55 -4.10
C PHE A 124 -4.86 -18.21 -3.08
N VAL A 125 -3.57 -18.13 -3.34
CA VAL A 125 -2.49 -18.40 -2.41
C VAL A 125 -1.61 -17.16 -2.33
N LEU A 126 -1.56 -16.54 -1.17
CA LEU A 126 -0.71 -15.38 -0.86
C LEU A 126 0.42 -15.83 0.06
N LYS A 127 1.63 -15.90 -0.47
CA LYS A 127 2.85 -16.21 0.30
C LYS A 127 3.56 -14.92 0.63
N MET A 128 3.87 -14.69 1.90
CA MET A 128 4.58 -13.52 2.41
C MET A 128 5.68 -13.98 3.35
N GLY A 129 6.88 -14.19 2.84
CA GLY A 129 7.97 -14.77 3.61
C GLY A 129 7.62 -16.16 4.13
N VAL A 130 7.52 -16.29 5.45
CA VAL A 130 7.14 -17.56 6.12
C VAL A 130 5.63 -17.77 6.22
N LEU A 131 4.85 -16.72 6.00
CA LEU A 131 3.39 -16.74 6.09
C LEU A 131 2.79 -17.18 4.76
N THR A 132 1.84 -18.10 4.81
CA THR A 132 1.01 -18.48 3.65
C THR A 132 -0.46 -18.35 4.03
N LEU A 133 -1.16 -17.47 3.36
CA LEU A 133 -2.61 -17.29 3.46
C LEU A 133 -3.26 -17.86 2.20
N LYS A 134 -4.42 -18.46 2.36
CA LYS A 134 -5.22 -18.99 1.25
C LYS A 134 -6.64 -18.48 1.36
N GLY A 135 -7.38 -18.57 0.30
CA GLY A 135 -8.79 -18.22 0.32
C GLY A 135 -9.38 -18.07 -1.06
N THR A 136 -10.49 -17.36 -1.12
CA THR A 136 -11.19 -17.04 -2.36
C THR A 136 -11.29 -15.53 -2.53
N VAL A 137 -11.31 -15.09 -3.77
CA VAL A 137 -11.56 -13.71 -4.13
C VAL A 137 -12.82 -13.61 -4.96
N GLU A 138 -13.66 -12.65 -4.64
CA GLU A 138 -14.94 -12.36 -5.33
C GLU A 138 -15.07 -10.85 -5.55
N LYS A 139 -15.92 -10.42 -6.45
CA LYS A 139 -16.28 -9.02 -6.64
C LYS A 139 -17.58 -8.75 -5.90
N ASP A 140 -17.66 -7.65 -5.13
CA ASP A 140 -18.88 -7.25 -4.44
C ASP A 140 -19.74 -6.30 -5.30
N SER A 141 -20.90 -5.89 -4.74
CA SER A 141 -21.84 -4.97 -5.40
C SER A 141 -21.27 -3.56 -5.62
N ASP A 142 -20.21 -3.19 -4.90
CA ASP A 142 -19.55 -1.88 -4.97
C ASP A 142 -18.35 -1.89 -5.93
N ASP A 143 -18.25 -2.91 -6.79
CA ASP A 143 -17.12 -3.14 -7.70
C ASP A 143 -15.76 -3.35 -7.03
N MET A 144 -15.74 -3.58 -5.71
CA MET A 144 -14.53 -3.89 -4.97
C MET A 144 -14.27 -5.39 -4.93
N LEU A 145 -13.01 -5.76 -4.88
CA LEU A 145 -12.62 -7.14 -4.62
C LEU A 145 -12.75 -7.46 -3.14
N VAL A 146 -13.30 -8.63 -2.84
CA VAL A 146 -13.41 -9.16 -1.48
C VAL A 146 -12.58 -10.43 -1.38
N PHE A 147 -11.53 -10.37 -0.59
CA PHE A 147 -10.68 -11.50 -0.26
C PHE A 147 -11.17 -12.16 1.03
N SER A 148 -11.54 -13.43 0.96
CA SER A 148 -11.89 -14.26 2.12
C SER A 148 -10.67 -15.08 2.52
N PHE A 149 -10.06 -14.75 3.66
CA PHE A 149 -8.80 -15.35 4.11
C PHE A 149 -8.99 -16.55 5.01
N SER A 150 -8.15 -17.55 4.83
CA SER A 150 -8.01 -18.69 5.74
C SER A 150 -6.55 -18.99 6.01
N ALA A 151 -6.26 -19.48 7.21
CA ALA A 151 -4.95 -20.00 7.58
C ALA A 151 -5.04 -21.53 7.74
N PHE A 152 -3.96 -22.23 7.37
CA PHE A 152 -3.85 -23.68 7.49
C PHE A 152 -5.03 -24.46 6.86
N GLY A 153 -5.72 -23.86 5.90
CA GLY A 153 -6.83 -24.45 5.16
C GLY A 153 -8.15 -24.65 5.93
N LYS A 154 -8.21 -24.29 7.22
CA LYS A 154 -9.39 -24.54 8.08
C LYS A 154 -9.79 -23.37 8.97
N ILE A 155 -8.90 -22.44 9.26
CA ILE A 155 -9.19 -21.32 10.18
C ILE A 155 -9.56 -20.10 9.37
N SER A 156 -10.82 -19.67 9.45
CA SER A 156 -11.24 -18.41 8.84
C SER A 156 -10.59 -17.24 9.59
N LEU A 157 -9.86 -16.40 8.86
CA LEU A 157 -9.24 -15.19 9.36
C LEU A 157 -10.12 -13.95 9.15
N GLY A 158 -11.13 -14.04 8.30
CA GLY A 158 -12.04 -12.97 7.95
C GLY A 158 -11.97 -12.57 6.48
N LYS A 159 -12.74 -11.54 6.15
CA LYS A 159 -12.80 -10.97 4.80
C LYS A 159 -12.22 -9.55 4.80
N MET A 160 -11.59 -9.18 3.69
CA MET A 160 -11.13 -7.80 3.44
C MET A 160 -11.54 -7.33 2.06
N LYS A 161 -12.01 -6.09 2.00
CA LYS A 161 -12.12 -5.37 0.73
C LYS A 161 -10.74 -4.93 0.26
N ALA A 162 -10.52 -4.99 -1.05
CA ALA A 162 -9.27 -4.61 -1.68
C ALA A 162 -9.52 -3.67 -2.86
N ASN A 163 -8.66 -2.66 -2.97
CA ASN A 163 -8.52 -1.89 -4.20
C ASN A 163 -7.51 -2.59 -5.10
N ALA A 164 -7.86 -2.79 -6.35
CA ALA A 164 -6.99 -3.37 -7.34
C ALA A 164 -6.95 -2.50 -8.59
N THR A 165 -5.75 -2.23 -9.08
CA THR A 165 -5.54 -1.55 -10.37
C THR A 165 -4.46 -2.29 -11.14
N LYS A 166 -4.70 -2.50 -12.44
CA LYS A 166 -3.79 -3.22 -13.32
C LYS A 166 -3.40 -2.34 -14.49
N ALA A 167 -2.10 -2.26 -14.74
CA ALA A 167 -1.54 -1.60 -15.91
C ALA A 167 -0.53 -2.54 -16.58
N GLY A 168 -0.93 -3.12 -17.71
CA GLY A 168 -0.13 -4.14 -18.39
C GLY A 168 0.14 -5.35 -17.50
N SER A 169 1.41 -5.61 -17.22
CA SER A 169 1.87 -6.70 -16.35
C SER A 169 2.01 -6.30 -14.87
N THR A 170 1.63 -5.07 -14.49
CA THR A 170 1.72 -4.58 -13.10
C THR A 170 0.34 -4.54 -12.47
N LEU A 171 0.23 -5.03 -11.25
CA LEU A 171 -0.95 -5.01 -10.40
C LEU A 171 -0.62 -4.27 -9.10
N ASN A 172 -1.40 -3.25 -8.77
CA ASN A 172 -1.44 -2.71 -7.41
C ASN A 172 -2.64 -3.31 -6.69
N LEU A 173 -2.37 -3.97 -5.58
CA LEU A 173 -3.38 -4.58 -4.73
C LEU A 173 -3.22 -4.06 -3.32
N THR A 174 -4.21 -3.30 -2.82
CA THR A 174 -4.15 -2.67 -1.51
C THR A 174 -5.40 -3.01 -0.70
N PHE A 175 -5.21 -3.19 0.61
CA PHE A 175 -6.24 -3.53 1.59
C PHE A 175 -6.32 -2.44 2.64
N GLU A 176 -7.48 -2.26 3.26
CA GLU A 176 -7.62 -1.38 4.42
C GLU A 176 -6.57 -1.75 5.48
N ALA A 177 -5.75 -0.77 5.89
CA ALA A 177 -4.60 -1.03 6.74
C ALA A 177 -4.98 -1.67 8.08
N THR A 178 -6.04 -1.18 8.73
CA THR A 178 -6.53 -1.71 10.00
C THR A 178 -6.94 -3.17 9.89
N LYS A 179 -7.67 -3.53 8.83
CA LYS A 179 -8.10 -4.92 8.58
C LYS A 179 -6.93 -5.83 8.23
N MET A 180 -5.97 -5.34 7.45
CA MET A 180 -4.77 -6.10 7.15
C MET A 180 -3.97 -6.42 8.42
N ILE A 181 -3.78 -5.43 9.30
CA ILE A 181 -3.11 -5.61 10.59
C ILE A 181 -3.88 -6.59 11.47
N GLU A 182 -5.21 -6.51 11.52
CA GLU A 182 -6.05 -7.44 12.28
C GLU A 182 -5.82 -8.89 11.85
N ILE A 183 -5.80 -9.16 10.54
CA ILE A 183 -5.53 -10.51 10.00
C ILE A 183 -4.11 -10.95 10.31
N LEU A 184 -3.12 -10.08 10.12
CA LEU A 184 -1.74 -10.39 10.43
C LEU A 184 -1.52 -10.66 11.92
N SER A 185 -2.23 -9.96 12.80
CA SER A 185 -2.17 -10.18 14.25
C SER A 185 -2.71 -11.55 14.66
N LYS A 186 -3.69 -12.10 13.95
CA LYS A 186 -4.21 -13.45 14.19
C LYS A 186 -3.20 -14.55 13.89
N VAL A 187 -2.20 -14.25 13.05
CA VAL A 187 -1.09 -15.15 12.70
C VAL A 187 0.26 -14.64 13.23
N ALA A 188 0.22 -13.72 14.16
CA ALA A 188 1.41 -13.02 14.68
C ALA A 188 2.47 -13.92 15.31
N SER A 189 2.11 -15.15 15.73
CA SER A 189 3.08 -16.14 16.24
C SER A 189 4.17 -16.53 15.24
N VAL A 190 3.95 -16.27 13.95
CA VAL A 190 4.92 -16.55 12.87
C VAL A 190 5.60 -15.27 12.34
N LEU A 191 5.22 -14.10 12.86
CA LEU A 191 5.75 -12.81 12.45
C LEU A 191 6.57 -12.14 13.56
N ASN A 192 7.39 -11.18 13.18
CA ASN A 192 8.09 -10.32 14.14
C ASN A 192 7.11 -9.31 14.77
N ASN A 193 6.62 -9.61 15.98
CA ASN A 193 5.60 -8.82 16.67
C ASN A 193 6.03 -7.36 16.92
N SER A 194 7.29 -7.09 17.24
CA SER A 194 7.76 -5.73 17.47
C SER A 194 7.75 -4.90 16.18
N THR A 195 8.13 -5.51 15.06
CA THR A 195 8.07 -4.86 13.75
C THR A 195 6.63 -4.60 13.31
N LEU A 196 5.73 -5.56 13.54
CA LEU A 196 4.30 -5.41 13.23
C LEU A 196 3.68 -4.28 14.07
N SER A 197 3.95 -4.23 15.38
CA SER A 197 3.48 -3.17 16.27
C SER A 197 3.96 -1.78 15.83
N THR A 198 5.22 -1.65 15.45
CA THR A 198 5.76 -0.36 14.96
C THR A 198 5.10 0.06 13.64
N LEU A 199 4.88 -0.89 12.72
CA LEU A 199 4.15 -0.63 11.49
C LEU A 199 2.71 -0.19 11.77
N THR A 200 2.04 -0.84 12.73
CA THR A 200 0.69 -0.47 13.18
C THR A 200 0.65 0.99 13.66
N SER A 201 1.53 1.36 14.58
CA SER A 201 1.59 2.73 15.12
C SER A 201 1.90 3.78 14.04
N LEU A 202 2.70 3.42 13.03
CA LEU A 202 2.93 4.29 11.89
C LEU A 202 1.64 4.50 11.09
N LEU A 203 0.89 3.45 10.80
CA LEU A 203 -0.30 3.50 9.96
C LEU A 203 -1.51 4.14 10.66
N GLU A 204 -1.63 4.02 11.99
CA GLU A 204 -2.66 4.69 12.80
C GLU A 204 -2.62 6.22 12.69
N SER A 205 -1.50 6.78 12.21
CA SER A 205 -1.36 8.22 11.98
C SER A 205 -2.04 8.68 10.68
N TYR A 206 -2.57 7.77 9.86
CA TYR A 206 -3.16 8.05 8.55
C TYR A 206 -4.58 7.50 8.45
N ASP A 207 -5.57 8.39 8.35
CA ASP A 207 -6.96 7.99 8.17
C ASP A 207 -7.24 7.49 6.76
N GLY A 208 -7.99 6.38 6.64
CA GLY A 208 -8.44 5.85 5.36
C GLY A 208 -7.30 5.36 4.46
N VAL A 209 -6.17 4.96 5.05
CA VAL A 209 -5.04 4.41 4.32
C VAL A 209 -5.28 2.94 3.99
N TYR A 210 -4.97 2.58 2.76
CA TYR A 210 -4.88 1.22 2.26
C TYR A 210 -3.42 0.91 1.97
N ILE A 211 -2.97 -0.26 2.40
CA ILE A 211 -1.61 -0.75 2.18
C ILE A 211 -1.64 -2.12 1.49
N GLY A 212 -0.60 -2.42 0.77
CA GLY A 212 -0.50 -3.70 0.07
C GLY A 212 0.73 -3.81 -0.78
N PHE A 213 0.55 -4.31 -1.99
CA PHE A 213 1.66 -4.74 -2.83
C PHE A 213 1.50 -4.22 -4.26
N LYS A 214 2.57 -3.67 -4.79
CA LYS A 214 2.78 -3.56 -6.22
C LYS A 214 3.40 -4.88 -6.69
N LEU A 215 2.73 -5.54 -7.60
CA LEU A 215 3.06 -6.88 -8.06
C LEU A 215 3.29 -6.87 -9.58
N LYS A 216 4.14 -7.75 -10.06
CA LYS A 216 4.39 -7.95 -11.49
C LYS A 216 4.02 -9.38 -11.87
N LYS A 217 3.27 -9.52 -12.97
CA LYS A 217 2.90 -10.82 -13.54
C LYS A 217 4.15 -11.58 -13.97
N GLN A 218 4.18 -12.85 -13.62
CA GLN A 218 5.24 -13.77 -14.03
C GLN A 218 5.10 -14.11 -15.51
#